data_108be0113d5a36ef26234f4242268878
#
_entry.id   108be0113d5a36ef26234f4242268878
#
_cell.length_a   1.000
_cell.length_b   1.000
_cell.length_c   1.000
_cell.angle_alpha   90.00
_cell.angle_beta   90.00
_cell.angle_gamma   90.00
#
_symmetry.space_group_name_H-M   'P 1'
#
loop_
_entity.id
_entity.type
_entity.pdbx_description
1 polymer ?
#
loop_
_entity_poly.entity_id
_entity_poly.type
_entity_poly.pdbx_seq_one_letter_code
_entity_poly.pdbx_strand_id
1 'polypeptide(L)'
;MDAYDEGSTARPGPGVPSAPSAPGVPGRPDPPAEPDPHETRAGVAALSLRYRIAVALALAVVAVGVCVHLGMTFLHVAPANTVTKEHGEAVDEWIYPEFEQNWKLFAPNPLQQNISVQVRAAVRGPDGMTVTSGWYDLSAEDGRAVDGNPLPSHTQQNELRRAWDFFVATHDSENRPVGQRGALSETYLRRIAVLRLDRNDAVRATTGGGGVLEKVQVRSRTSNVPPPEWSREKVSTTPSYRELPWWRVPRDEALGGVR
;
A
#
# COMPACT_ATOMS: atom_id res chain seq x y z
N MET A 1 -19.30 -7.65 -41.54
CA MET A 1 -19.11 -6.55 -42.51
C MET A 1 -17.65 -6.18 -42.32
N ASP A 2 -16.77 -6.92 -42.98
CA ASP A 2 -16.13 -6.65 -44.28
C ASP A 2 -15.05 -5.57 -44.11
N ALA A 3 -13.85 -5.68 -44.57
CA ALA A 3 -13.13 -6.50 -45.56
C ALA A 3 -11.63 -6.33 -45.27
N TYR A 4 -10.81 -7.36 -45.33
CA TYR A 4 -9.93 -7.76 -46.43
C TYR A 4 -9.05 -6.68 -47.03
N ASP A 5 -7.72 -6.85 -46.99
CA ASP A 5 -6.87 -6.58 -48.12
C ASP A 5 -5.72 -7.58 -48.24
N GLU A 6 -5.59 -8.15 -49.43
CA GLU A 6 -4.74 -9.24 -49.80
C GLU A 6 -3.38 -8.79 -50.30
N GLY A 7 -2.38 -9.60 -50.01
CA GLY A 7 -1.04 -9.44 -50.48
C GLY A 7 -0.81 -9.81 -51.93
N SER A 8 0.21 -9.26 -52.51
CA SER A 8 0.70 -9.53 -53.86
C SER A 8 1.93 -10.44 -53.85
N THR A 9 1.80 -11.63 -54.41
CA THR A 9 2.88 -12.58 -54.67
C THR A 9 3.49 -12.29 -56.05
N ALA A 10 4.77 -11.99 -56.13
CA ALA A 10 5.52 -11.98 -57.37
C ALA A 10 6.31 -13.31 -57.52
N ARG A 11 6.11 -13.92 -58.68
CA ARG A 11 6.70 -15.23 -59.10
C ARG A 11 7.99 -14.99 -59.86
N PRO A 12 9.11 -15.78 -59.69
CA PRO A 12 10.32 -15.63 -60.48
C PRO A 12 10.27 -16.39 -61.79
N GLY A 13 10.83 -15.76 -62.83
CA GLY A 13 10.99 -16.35 -64.16
C GLY A 13 12.20 -17.28 -64.29
N PRO A 14 12.28 -18.04 -65.40
CA PRO A 14 13.23 -19.16 -65.53
C PRO A 14 14.65 -18.72 -65.91
N GLY A 15 15.63 -19.37 -65.27
CA GLY A 15 17.06 -19.13 -65.50
C GLY A 15 17.63 -19.82 -66.74
N VAL A 16 18.64 -19.20 -67.27
CA VAL A 16 19.48 -19.68 -68.41
C VAL A 16 20.65 -20.48 -67.84
N PRO A 17 21.05 -21.63 -68.47
CA PRO A 17 22.15 -22.44 -67.96
C PRO A 17 23.52 -21.85 -68.32
N SER A 18 24.39 -21.68 -67.37
CA SER A 18 25.80 -21.29 -67.58
C SER A 18 26.70 -22.52 -67.68
N ALA A 19 27.66 -22.43 -68.59
CA ALA A 19 28.65 -23.41 -68.94
C ALA A 19 29.66 -23.76 -67.81
N PRO A 20 30.29 -24.92 -67.81
CA PRO A 20 31.22 -25.40 -66.80
C PRO A 20 32.54 -24.66 -66.84
N SER A 21 32.96 -24.13 -65.72
CA SER A 21 34.30 -23.53 -65.55
C SER A 21 35.37 -24.60 -65.19
N ALA A 22 36.53 -24.45 -65.72
CA ALA A 22 37.71 -25.29 -65.55
C ALA A 22 38.24 -25.39 -64.11
N PRO A 23 38.99 -26.40 -63.72
CA PRO A 23 39.50 -26.60 -62.36
C PRO A 23 40.58 -25.56 -62.03
N GLY A 24 40.29 -24.78 -60.97
CA GLY A 24 41.22 -23.76 -60.42
C GLY A 24 42.35 -24.36 -59.60
N VAL A 25 43.51 -23.84 -59.77
CA VAL A 25 44.76 -24.07 -59.07
C VAL A 25 44.56 -23.88 -57.56
N PRO A 26 45.15 -24.72 -56.66
CA PRO A 26 45.03 -24.54 -55.23
C PRO A 26 45.67 -23.22 -54.79
N GLY A 27 44.84 -22.33 -54.29
CA GLY A 27 45.26 -21.04 -53.76
C GLY A 27 46.11 -21.20 -52.50
N ARG A 28 47.19 -20.44 -52.49
CA ARG A 28 48.08 -20.23 -51.35
C ARG A 28 47.21 -19.79 -50.12
N PRO A 29 47.47 -20.33 -48.92
CA PRO A 29 46.77 -19.89 -47.75
C PRO A 29 47.09 -18.42 -47.50
N ASP A 30 46.04 -17.61 -47.31
CA ASP A 30 46.14 -16.21 -46.94
C ASP A 30 46.92 -16.09 -45.61
N PRO A 31 47.80 -15.12 -45.46
CA PRO A 31 48.45 -14.84 -44.19
C PRO A 31 47.37 -14.52 -43.15
N PRO A 32 47.58 -14.89 -41.86
CA PRO A 32 46.64 -14.55 -40.80
C PRO A 32 46.48 -13.03 -40.79
N ALA A 33 45.20 -12.61 -40.81
CA ALA A 33 44.86 -11.19 -40.73
C ALA A 33 45.55 -10.55 -39.49
N GLU A 34 46.39 -9.57 -39.71
CA GLU A 34 46.95 -8.76 -38.62
C GLU A 34 45.74 -8.16 -37.84
N PRO A 35 45.74 -8.23 -36.50
CA PRO A 35 44.66 -7.63 -35.71
C PRO A 35 44.64 -6.14 -36.01
N ASP A 36 43.49 -5.62 -36.43
CA ASP A 36 43.23 -4.22 -36.70
C ASP A 36 43.67 -3.38 -35.51
N PRO A 37 44.59 -2.40 -35.69
CA PRO A 37 45.10 -1.54 -34.60
C PRO A 37 44.03 -0.57 -34.07
N HIS A 38 42.77 -0.70 -34.52
CA HIS A 38 41.63 0.11 -34.12
C HIS A 38 40.55 -0.70 -33.38
N GLU A 39 40.90 -1.68 -32.54
CA GLU A 39 39.99 -2.02 -31.46
C GLU A 39 39.82 -0.79 -30.59
N THR A 40 38.84 0.02 -30.96
CA THR A 40 38.45 1.21 -30.22
C THR A 40 38.12 0.77 -28.80
N ARG A 41 38.98 1.13 -27.87
CA ARG A 41 38.77 0.93 -26.44
C ARG A 41 37.42 1.51 -26.12
N ALA A 42 36.36 0.66 -26.03
CA ALA A 42 35.00 1.04 -25.71
C ALA A 42 34.85 1.20 -24.20
N GLY A 43 34.02 2.13 -23.77
CA GLY A 43 33.68 2.34 -22.36
C GLY A 43 34.72 3.14 -21.58
N VAL A 44 34.83 2.83 -20.27
CA VAL A 44 35.68 3.58 -19.31
C VAL A 44 37.17 3.60 -19.73
N ALA A 45 37.62 2.59 -20.51
CA ALA A 45 38.98 2.49 -20.99
C ALA A 45 39.35 3.56 -22.03
N ALA A 46 38.37 4.18 -22.68
CA ALA A 46 38.57 5.28 -23.65
C ALA A 46 38.75 6.64 -22.98
N LEU A 47 38.41 6.76 -21.70
CA LEU A 47 38.51 8.03 -20.96
C LEU A 47 39.99 8.38 -20.62
N SER A 48 40.30 9.68 -20.55
CA SER A 48 41.60 10.13 -20.06
C SER A 48 41.80 9.73 -18.58
N LEU A 49 43.06 9.62 -18.14
CA LEU A 49 43.40 9.14 -16.79
C LEU A 49 42.62 9.87 -15.67
N ARG A 50 42.49 11.19 -15.77
CA ARG A 50 41.76 12.02 -14.80
C ARG A 50 40.27 11.61 -14.68
N TYR A 51 39.64 11.30 -15.80
CA TYR A 51 38.24 10.86 -15.80
C TYR A 51 38.09 9.41 -15.30
N ARG A 52 39.06 8.54 -15.57
CA ARG A 52 39.08 7.18 -14.97
C ARG A 52 39.20 7.22 -13.46
N ILE A 53 40.06 8.11 -12.93
CA ILE A 53 40.19 8.31 -11.49
C ILE A 53 38.86 8.84 -10.92
N ALA A 54 38.24 9.83 -11.57
CA ALA A 54 36.95 10.38 -11.12
C ALA A 54 35.83 9.33 -11.12
N VAL A 55 35.74 8.51 -12.17
CA VAL A 55 34.77 7.39 -12.25
C VAL A 55 35.05 6.34 -11.17
N ALA A 56 36.32 5.98 -10.96
CA ALA A 56 36.69 5.02 -9.92
C ALA A 56 36.34 5.53 -8.52
N LEU A 57 36.57 6.82 -8.24
CA LEU A 57 36.18 7.43 -6.96
C LEU A 57 34.67 7.49 -6.80
N ALA A 58 33.93 7.87 -7.85
CA ALA A 58 32.47 7.88 -7.81
C ALA A 58 31.91 6.48 -7.56
N LEU A 59 32.43 5.45 -8.24
CA LEU A 59 32.03 4.06 -8.01
C LEU A 59 32.35 3.58 -6.59
N ALA A 60 33.52 3.97 -6.06
CA ALA A 60 33.90 3.66 -4.69
C ALA A 60 32.96 4.29 -3.67
N VAL A 61 32.57 5.56 -3.86
CA VAL A 61 31.57 6.23 -3.00
C VAL A 61 30.21 5.53 -3.06
N VAL A 62 29.75 5.21 -4.27
CA VAL A 62 28.48 4.47 -4.46
C VAL A 62 28.56 3.10 -3.78
N ALA A 63 29.66 2.37 -3.97
CA ALA A 63 29.85 1.05 -3.34
C ALA A 63 29.81 1.13 -1.81
N VAL A 64 30.46 2.12 -1.22
CA VAL A 64 30.41 2.36 0.24
C VAL A 64 28.98 2.68 0.68
N GLY A 65 28.27 3.56 -0.03
CA GLY A 65 26.86 3.89 0.25
C GLY A 65 25.96 2.65 0.21
N VAL A 66 26.12 1.81 -0.81
CA VAL A 66 25.36 0.55 -0.92
C VAL A 66 25.71 -0.41 0.23
N CYS A 67 26.98 -0.56 0.58
CA CYS A 67 27.38 -1.41 1.71
C CYS A 67 26.81 -0.93 3.04
N VAL A 68 26.81 0.38 3.28
CA VAL A 68 26.22 0.97 4.50
C VAL A 68 24.72 0.71 4.51
N HIS A 69 24.01 0.97 3.40
CA HIS A 69 22.58 0.76 3.31
C HIS A 69 22.19 -0.71 3.53
N LEU A 70 22.90 -1.64 2.89
CA LEU A 70 22.67 -3.08 3.09
C LEU A 70 22.96 -3.50 4.53
N GLY A 71 24.02 -2.93 5.14
CA GLY A 71 24.37 -3.17 6.54
C GLY A 71 23.28 -2.68 7.50
N MET A 72 22.75 -1.49 7.31
CA MET A 72 21.68 -0.92 8.12
C MET A 72 20.38 -1.74 7.95
N THR A 73 20.04 -2.10 6.72
CA THR A 73 18.87 -2.96 6.43
C THR A 73 19.02 -4.33 7.12
N PHE A 74 20.19 -4.93 7.04
CA PHE A 74 20.47 -6.19 7.73
C PHE A 74 20.31 -6.07 9.25
N LEU A 75 20.87 -5.03 9.85
CA LEU A 75 20.78 -4.79 11.30
C LEU A 75 19.32 -4.56 11.74
N HIS A 76 18.53 -3.89 10.91
CA HIS A 76 17.10 -3.67 11.20
C HIS A 76 16.28 -4.96 11.19
N VAL A 77 16.60 -5.90 10.30
CA VAL A 77 15.84 -7.17 10.16
C VAL A 77 16.41 -8.27 11.06
N ALA A 78 17.68 -8.19 11.43
CA ALA A 78 18.34 -9.20 12.24
C ALA A 78 17.76 -9.29 13.67
N PRO A 79 17.82 -10.47 14.32
CA PRO A 79 17.48 -10.57 15.74
C PRO A 79 18.28 -9.58 16.58
N ALA A 80 17.65 -9.05 17.64
CA ALA A 80 18.28 -8.08 18.53
C ALA A 80 19.66 -8.55 19.01
N ASN A 81 20.68 -7.79 18.66
CA ASN A 81 22.09 -8.04 18.99
C ASN A 81 22.70 -6.83 19.72
N THR A 82 23.97 -6.92 20.10
CA THR A 82 24.63 -5.84 20.87
C THR A 82 24.63 -4.51 20.12
N VAL A 83 24.85 -4.53 18.79
CA VAL A 83 24.88 -3.31 17.96
C VAL A 83 23.48 -2.67 17.86
N THR A 84 22.45 -3.46 17.62
CA THR A 84 21.07 -2.94 17.55
C THR A 84 20.52 -2.47 18.90
N LYS A 85 21.06 -3.00 20.02
CA LYS A 85 20.71 -2.50 21.35
C LYS A 85 21.35 -1.15 21.68
N GLU A 86 22.53 -0.91 21.15
CA GLU A 86 23.29 0.33 21.41
C GLU A 86 22.96 1.43 20.38
N HIS A 87 22.72 1.06 19.11
CA HIS A 87 22.54 2.00 18.00
C HIS A 87 21.21 1.84 17.27
N GLY A 88 20.18 1.24 17.92
CA GLY A 88 18.88 0.95 17.29
C GLY A 88 18.20 2.18 16.73
N GLU A 89 18.24 3.31 17.46
CA GLU A 89 17.67 4.57 17.02
C GLU A 89 18.26 5.05 15.69
N ALA A 90 19.59 5.00 15.52
CA ALA A 90 20.25 5.38 14.29
C ALA A 90 19.94 4.43 13.11
N VAL A 91 19.74 3.13 13.40
CA VAL A 91 19.32 2.15 12.40
C VAL A 91 17.87 2.43 11.96
N ASP A 92 17.00 2.73 12.90
CA ASP A 92 15.60 3.03 12.65
C ASP A 92 15.44 4.38 11.89
N GLU A 93 16.16 5.43 12.28
CA GLU A 93 16.17 6.71 11.55
C GLU A 93 16.63 6.55 10.10
N TRP A 94 17.55 5.62 9.83
CA TRP A 94 18.01 5.36 8.47
C TRP A 94 16.98 4.62 7.63
N ILE A 95 16.21 3.73 8.24
CA ILE A 95 15.30 2.80 7.53
C ILE A 95 13.87 3.36 7.42
N TYR A 96 13.30 3.90 8.51
CA TYR A 96 11.89 4.28 8.59
C TYR A 96 11.41 5.37 7.61
N PRO A 97 12.22 6.38 7.20
CA PRO A 97 11.73 7.35 6.24
C PRO A 97 11.31 6.75 4.89
N GLU A 98 11.93 5.63 4.49
CA GLU A 98 11.73 5.05 3.16
C GLU A 98 11.12 3.64 3.17
N PHE A 99 11.36 2.85 4.23
CA PHE A 99 10.96 1.44 4.30
C PHE A 99 10.26 1.09 5.61
N GLU A 100 9.07 1.59 5.83
CA GLU A 100 8.21 1.04 6.86
C GLU A 100 7.67 -0.34 6.42
N GLN A 101 8.49 -1.37 6.51
CA GLN A 101 8.06 -2.74 6.28
C GLN A 101 7.47 -3.33 7.55
N ASN A 102 6.17 -3.34 7.64
CA ASN A 102 5.50 -4.05 8.72
C ASN A 102 5.32 -5.54 8.36
N TRP A 103 6.36 -6.33 8.61
CA TRP A 103 6.36 -7.78 8.41
C TRP A 103 5.38 -8.53 9.35
N LYS A 104 4.75 -7.84 10.30
CA LYS A 104 3.74 -8.43 11.18
C LYS A 104 2.56 -9.03 10.42
N LEU A 105 2.32 -8.59 9.19
CA LEU A 105 1.31 -9.18 8.32
C LEU A 105 1.65 -10.61 7.87
N PHE A 106 2.96 -10.93 7.78
CA PHE A 106 3.48 -12.22 7.31
C PHE A 106 4.25 -12.99 8.40
N ALA A 107 4.38 -12.41 9.59
CA ALA A 107 5.04 -13.04 10.74
C ALA A 107 4.24 -14.26 11.22
N PRO A 108 4.83 -15.15 12.02
CA PRO A 108 4.21 -16.42 12.47
C PRO A 108 2.84 -16.25 13.16
N ASN A 109 2.48 -15.04 13.57
CA ASN A 109 1.14 -14.71 14.07
C ASN A 109 0.45 -13.72 13.14
N PRO A 110 -0.19 -14.17 12.04
CA PRO A 110 -1.01 -13.31 11.21
C PRO A 110 -2.14 -12.70 12.05
N LEU A 111 -2.73 -11.60 11.56
CA LEU A 111 -3.87 -10.98 12.22
C LEU A 111 -4.99 -12.02 12.39
N GLN A 112 -5.24 -12.41 13.64
CA GLN A 112 -6.22 -13.45 13.99
C GLN A 112 -7.57 -12.86 14.41
N GLN A 113 -7.78 -11.57 14.19
CA GLN A 113 -8.97 -10.86 14.60
C GLN A 113 -9.61 -10.09 13.45
N ASN A 114 -10.91 -10.22 13.34
CA ASN A 114 -11.75 -9.38 12.51
C ASN A 114 -12.24 -8.20 13.37
N ILE A 115 -11.90 -6.99 12.98
CA ILE A 115 -12.35 -5.77 13.66
C ILE A 115 -13.31 -5.04 12.73
N SER A 116 -14.54 -4.82 13.21
CA SER A 116 -15.53 -4.01 12.51
C SER A 116 -15.85 -2.76 13.32
N VAL A 117 -15.77 -1.61 12.67
CA VAL A 117 -16.08 -0.31 13.27
C VAL A 117 -17.53 0.02 12.97
N GLN A 118 -18.30 0.27 14.03
CA GLN A 118 -19.73 0.58 13.97
C GLN A 118 -19.99 1.95 14.57
N VAL A 119 -21.01 2.63 14.07
CA VAL A 119 -21.40 3.95 14.55
C VAL A 119 -22.91 4.01 14.77
N ARG A 120 -23.35 4.79 15.78
CA ARG A 120 -24.73 5.21 15.94
C ARG A 120 -24.83 6.72 16.15
N ALA A 121 -25.96 7.26 15.82
CA ALA A 121 -26.22 8.70 15.81
C ALA A 121 -27.35 9.08 16.79
N ALA A 122 -27.20 10.24 17.45
CA ALA A 122 -28.30 10.94 18.06
C ALA A 122 -28.69 12.12 17.15
N VAL A 123 -29.89 12.06 16.62
CA VAL A 123 -30.41 13.00 15.62
C VAL A 123 -31.57 13.76 16.20
N ARG A 124 -31.54 15.08 16.12
CA ARG A 124 -32.63 15.95 16.53
C ARG A 124 -33.60 16.14 15.37
N GLY A 125 -34.85 15.74 15.57
CA GLY A 125 -35.94 15.95 14.61
C GLY A 125 -36.39 17.41 14.53
N PRO A 126 -37.24 17.72 13.54
CA PRO A 126 -37.87 19.06 13.41
C PRO A 126 -38.77 19.41 14.59
N ASP A 127 -39.29 18.41 15.28
CA ASP A 127 -40.10 18.52 16.51
C ASP A 127 -39.26 18.83 17.76
N GLY A 128 -37.95 18.94 17.63
CA GLY A 128 -37.00 19.16 18.73
C GLY A 128 -36.67 17.89 19.54
N MET A 129 -37.28 16.76 19.24
CA MET A 129 -36.97 15.50 19.92
C MET A 129 -35.68 14.88 19.38
N THR A 130 -34.89 14.31 20.29
CA THR A 130 -33.67 13.61 19.89
C THR A 130 -33.88 12.11 19.87
N VAL A 131 -33.70 11.48 18.74
CA VAL A 131 -33.82 10.04 18.50
C VAL A 131 -32.45 9.42 18.31
N THR A 132 -32.20 8.29 18.97
CA THR A 132 -30.96 7.52 18.77
C THR A 132 -31.18 6.43 17.73
N SER A 133 -30.33 6.38 16.73
CA SER A 133 -30.37 5.33 15.69
C SER A 133 -29.86 3.99 16.20
N GLY A 134 -30.08 2.94 15.43
CA GLY A 134 -29.36 1.68 15.57
C GLY A 134 -27.88 1.81 15.25
N TRP A 135 -27.13 0.72 15.40
CA TRP A 135 -25.73 0.64 15.02
C TRP A 135 -25.60 0.36 13.52
N TYR A 136 -24.84 1.22 12.83
CA TYR A 136 -24.44 1.05 11.43
C TYR A 136 -23.03 0.50 11.36
N ASP A 137 -22.83 -0.56 10.59
CA ASP A 137 -21.53 -1.19 10.40
C ASP A 137 -20.81 -0.55 9.20
N LEU A 138 -19.89 0.37 9.49
CA LEU A 138 -19.10 1.09 8.49
C LEU A 138 -18.07 0.18 7.81
N SER A 139 -17.52 -0.79 8.54
CA SER A 139 -16.61 -1.77 7.95
C SER A 139 -17.30 -2.70 6.97
N ALA A 140 -18.56 -3.09 7.25
CA ALA A 140 -19.35 -3.85 6.30
C ALA A 140 -19.76 -3.02 5.06
N GLU A 141 -19.91 -1.70 5.20
CA GLU A 141 -20.11 -0.79 4.06
C GLU A 141 -18.88 -0.77 3.15
N ASP A 142 -17.68 -0.61 3.72
CA ASP A 142 -16.43 -0.68 2.97
C ASP A 142 -16.24 -2.05 2.30
N GLY A 143 -16.54 -3.14 3.02
CA GLY A 143 -16.48 -4.49 2.48
C GLY A 143 -17.36 -4.65 1.23
N ARG A 144 -18.61 -4.16 1.26
CA ARG A 144 -19.50 -4.21 0.08
C ARG A 144 -19.01 -3.36 -1.09
N ALA A 145 -18.35 -2.23 -0.80
CA ALA A 145 -17.80 -1.36 -1.85
C ALA A 145 -16.53 -1.92 -2.50
N VAL A 146 -15.83 -2.80 -1.80
CA VAL A 146 -14.60 -3.47 -2.27
C VAL A 146 -14.92 -4.81 -2.93
N ASP A 147 -15.92 -5.54 -2.45
CA ASP A 147 -16.27 -6.87 -2.92
C ASP A 147 -16.66 -6.86 -4.42
N GLY A 148 -15.98 -7.69 -5.21
CA GLY A 148 -16.17 -7.76 -6.65
C GLY A 148 -15.73 -6.52 -7.45
N ASN A 149 -15.14 -5.53 -6.81
CA ASN A 149 -14.63 -4.31 -7.46
C ASN A 149 -13.16 -4.48 -7.83
N PRO A 150 -12.79 -4.53 -9.11
CA PRO A 150 -11.41 -4.71 -9.54
C PRO A 150 -10.51 -3.48 -9.28
N LEU A 151 -11.12 -2.30 -9.02
CA LEU A 151 -10.40 -1.04 -8.75
C LEU A 151 -11.02 -0.30 -7.55
N PRO A 152 -10.99 -0.89 -6.35
CA PRO A 152 -11.53 -0.24 -5.17
C PRO A 152 -10.70 0.99 -4.78
N SER A 153 -11.35 2.04 -4.29
CA SER A 153 -10.65 3.24 -3.85
C SER A 153 -9.81 2.99 -2.59
N HIS A 154 -8.69 3.70 -2.46
CA HIS A 154 -7.85 3.66 -1.25
C HIS A 154 -8.63 4.08 0.01
N THR A 155 -9.59 4.97 -0.13
CA THR A 155 -10.48 5.40 0.95
C THR A 155 -11.28 4.22 1.50
N GLN A 156 -11.93 3.46 0.62
CA GLN A 156 -12.72 2.28 1.02
C GLN A 156 -11.87 1.16 1.61
N GLN A 157 -10.62 1.02 1.14
CA GLN A 157 -9.73 -0.03 1.63
C GLN A 157 -9.10 0.30 2.99
N ASN A 158 -8.79 1.56 3.27
CA ASN A 158 -7.83 1.89 4.33
C ASN A 158 -8.26 3.01 5.28
N GLU A 159 -9.11 3.95 4.88
CA GLU A 159 -9.39 5.17 5.66
C GLU A 159 -9.92 4.84 7.06
N LEU A 160 -10.99 4.06 7.13
CA LEU A 160 -11.65 3.72 8.40
C LEU A 160 -10.72 2.87 9.29
N ARG A 161 -10.02 1.89 8.72
CA ARG A 161 -9.08 1.05 9.46
C ARG A 161 -7.95 1.89 10.04
N ARG A 162 -7.33 2.76 9.25
CA ARG A 162 -6.25 3.64 9.73
C ARG A 162 -6.73 4.63 10.78
N ALA A 163 -7.95 5.14 10.64
CA ALA A 163 -8.53 6.03 11.64
C ALA A 163 -8.75 5.29 12.97
N TRP A 164 -9.22 4.06 12.92
CA TRP A 164 -9.39 3.22 14.11
C TRP A 164 -8.05 2.86 14.75
N ASP A 165 -7.07 2.42 13.97
CA ASP A 165 -5.72 2.11 14.44
C ASP A 165 -5.07 3.33 15.09
N PHE A 166 -5.23 4.52 14.50
CA PHE A 166 -4.73 5.76 15.05
C PHE A 166 -5.40 6.12 16.38
N PHE A 167 -6.72 5.90 16.49
CA PHE A 167 -7.43 6.09 17.75
C PHE A 167 -6.90 5.13 18.81
N VAL A 168 -6.79 3.85 18.52
CA VAL A 168 -6.30 2.83 19.46
C VAL A 168 -4.87 3.12 19.92
N ALA A 169 -3.99 3.55 19.02
CA ALA A 169 -2.60 3.89 19.34
C ALA A 169 -2.44 5.13 20.23
N THR A 170 -3.48 5.97 20.33
CA THR A 170 -3.45 7.25 21.05
C THR A 170 -4.41 7.31 22.24
N HIS A 171 -5.04 6.18 22.60
CA HIS A 171 -5.96 6.07 23.73
C HIS A 171 -5.71 4.82 24.57
N ASP A 172 -5.91 4.96 25.87
CA ASP A 172 -5.84 3.82 26.79
C ASP A 172 -7.11 2.94 26.75
N SER A 173 -7.15 1.91 27.62
CA SER A 173 -8.27 0.96 27.71
C SER A 173 -9.58 1.63 28.19
N GLU A 174 -9.50 2.74 28.87
CA GLU A 174 -10.64 3.54 29.35
C GLU A 174 -11.05 4.63 28.33
N ASN A 175 -10.50 4.59 27.10
CA ASN A 175 -10.71 5.57 26.05
C ASN A 175 -10.24 6.99 26.39
N ARG A 176 -9.25 7.14 27.26
CA ARG A 176 -8.65 8.43 27.58
C ARG A 176 -7.49 8.70 26.63
N PRO A 177 -7.36 9.94 26.11
CA PRO A 177 -6.27 10.28 25.21
C PRO A 177 -4.91 10.18 25.90
N VAL A 178 -3.95 9.56 25.24
CA VAL A 178 -2.55 9.47 25.66
C VAL A 178 -1.70 10.31 24.72
N GLY A 179 -0.99 11.30 25.29
CA GLY A 179 -0.17 12.21 24.52
C GLY A 179 -0.96 13.26 23.71
N GLN A 180 -0.22 14.04 22.92
CA GLN A 180 -0.78 15.21 22.20
C GLN A 180 -1.68 14.86 21.00
N ARG A 181 -1.61 13.64 20.49
CA ARG A 181 -2.31 13.21 19.27
C ARG A 181 -3.70 12.63 19.52
N GLY A 182 -4.08 12.41 20.79
CA GLY A 182 -5.37 11.82 21.14
C GLY A 182 -6.55 12.63 20.62
N ALA A 183 -6.61 13.95 20.90
CA ALA A 183 -7.68 14.82 20.41
C ALA A 183 -7.75 14.88 18.87
N LEU A 184 -6.61 14.76 18.19
CA LEU A 184 -6.56 14.71 16.73
C LEU A 184 -7.18 13.42 16.19
N SER A 185 -6.86 12.27 16.77
CA SER A 185 -7.41 10.98 16.34
C SER A 185 -8.91 10.87 16.61
N GLU A 186 -9.40 11.39 17.73
CA GLU A 186 -10.86 11.52 17.99
C GLU A 186 -11.54 12.35 16.92
N THR A 187 -11.01 13.53 16.62
CA THR A 187 -11.56 14.42 15.59
C THR A 187 -11.58 13.76 14.22
N TYR A 188 -10.52 13.06 13.88
CA TYR A 188 -10.40 12.37 12.61
C TYR A 188 -11.43 11.25 12.47
N LEU A 189 -11.53 10.37 13.47
CA LEU A 189 -12.50 9.26 13.49
C LEU A 189 -13.95 9.78 13.52
N ARG A 190 -14.24 10.81 14.30
CA ARG A 190 -15.56 11.46 14.35
C ARG A 190 -15.96 12.02 12.99
N ARG A 191 -15.07 12.74 12.31
CA ARG A 191 -15.36 13.31 10.98
C ARG A 191 -15.68 12.23 9.94
N ILE A 192 -14.91 11.14 9.91
CA ILE A 192 -15.21 10.01 9.02
C ILE A 192 -16.59 9.45 9.33
N ALA A 193 -16.90 9.21 10.61
CA ALA A 193 -18.20 8.68 11.01
C ALA A 193 -19.36 9.61 10.60
N VAL A 194 -19.23 10.91 10.82
CA VAL A 194 -20.23 11.92 10.45
C VAL A 194 -20.44 11.97 8.93
N LEU A 195 -19.36 12.02 8.14
CA LEU A 195 -19.44 12.07 6.68
C LEU A 195 -20.11 10.81 6.09
N ARG A 196 -19.87 9.65 6.70
CA ARG A 196 -20.50 8.40 6.25
C ARG A 196 -21.97 8.32 6.65
N LEU A 197 -22.31 8.77 7.87
CA LEU A 197 -23.71 8.85 8.32
C LEU A 197 -24.53 9.83 7.47
N ASP A 198 -23.94 10.96 7.06
CA ASP A 198 -24.61 11.93 6.21
C ASP A 198 -24.94 11.38 4.81
N ARG A 199 -24.11 10.48 4.30
CA ARG A 199 -24.36 9.78 3.04
C ARG A 199 -25.35 8.62 3.16
N ASN A 200 -25.65 8.19 4.37
CA ASN A 200 -26.49 7.03 4.62
C ASN A 200 -27.96 7.44 4.75
N ASP A 201 -28.79 7.08 3.77
CA ASP A 201 -30.23 7.40 3.74
C ASP A 201 -31.00 6.81 4.92
N ALA A 202 -30.50 5.73 5.54
CA ALA A 202 -31.16 5.13 6.71
C ALA A 202 -31.10 6.06 7.94
N VAL A 203 -30.05 6.86 8.09
CA VAL A 203 -29.97 7.89 9.16
C VAL A 203 -30.94 9.03 8.87
N ARG A 204 -31.06 9.44 7.63
CA ARG A 204 -32.04 10.45 7.19
C ARG A 204 -33.47 9.97 7.37
N ALA A 205 -33.73 8.69 7.11
CA ALA A 205 -35.04 8.09 7.32
C ALA A 205 -35.46 8.03 8.79
N THR A 206 -34.52 7.96 9.74
CA THR A 206 -34.80 7.91 11.18
C THR A 206 -35.55 9.16 11.69
N THR A 207 -35.45 10.28 10.97
CA THR A 207 -36.03 11.57 11.33
C THR A 207 -37.01 12.13 10.29
N GLY A 208 -37.49 11.32 9.35
CA GLY A 208 -38.39 11.79 8.31
C GLY A 208 -37.78 12.82 7.34
N GLY A 209 -36.46 12.85 7.22
CA GLY A 209 -35.74 13.63 6.18
C GLY A 209 -35.28 15.03 6.59
N GLY A 210 -35.52 15.46 7.84
CA GLY A 210 -35.18 16.85 8.28
C GLY A 210 -34.38 16.94 9.58
N GLY A 211 -33.78 15.84 10.05
CA GLY A 211 -33.06 15.85 11.33
C GLY A 211 -31.63 16.38 11.27
N VAL A 212 -31.18 16.94 12.38
CA VAL A 212 -29.79 17.43 12.55
C VAL A 212 -29.03 16.45 13.43
N LEU A 213 -27.87 16.02 12.96
CA LEU A 213 -26.96 15.15 13.68
C LEU A 213 -26.33 15.90 14.86
N GLU A 214 -26.62 15.49 16.09
CA GLU A 214 -26.12 16.17 17.31
C GLU A 214 -24.90 15.48 17.90
N LYS A 215 -24.96 14.13 17.96
CA LYS A 215 -23.89 13.33 18.57
C LYS A 215 -23.72 12.04 17.78
N VAL A 216 -22.51 11.54 17.81
CA VAL A 216 -22.16 10.21 17.31
C VAL A 216 -21.47 9.40 18.40
N GLN A 217 -21.70 8.10 18.36
CA GLN A 217 -20.97 7.16 19.19
C GLN A 217 -20.40 6.07 18.30
N VAL A 218 -19.14 5.77 18.49
CA VAL A 218 -18.41 4.72 17.73
C VAL A 218 -18.13 3.55 18.65
N ARG A 219 -18.14 2.34 18.10
CA ARG A 219 -17.64 1.15 18.77
C ARG A 219 -16.90 0.26 17.80
N SER A 220 -15.97 -0.53 18.30
CA SER A 220 -15.49 -1.68 17.55
C SER A 220 -16.17 -2.97 18.02
N ARG A 221 -16.36 -3.87 17.07
CA ARG A 221 -16.72 -5.27 17.31
C ARG A 221 -15.53 -6.10 16.85
N THR A 222 -14.89 -6.79 17.79
CA THR A 222 -13.72 -7.63 17.53
C THR A 222 -14.09 -9.08 17.73
N SER A 223 -13.83 -9.94 16.75
CA SER A 223 -14.00 -11.39 16.84
C SER A 223 -12.75 -12.09 16.32
N ASN A 224 -12.34 -13.16 16.98
CA ASN A 224 -11.25 -13.96 16.49
C ASN A 224 -11.65 -14.71 15.21
N VAL A 225 -10.68 -14.88 14.32
CA VAL A 225 -10.82 -15.74 13.16
C VAL A 225 -10.75 -17.20 13.66
N PRO A 226 -11.67 -18.08 13.26
CA PRO A 226 -11.59 -19.48 13.63
C PRO A 226 -10.30 -20.10 13.08
N PRO A 227 -9.62 -20.96 13.82
CA PRO A 227 -8.45 -21.66 13.32
C PRO A 227 -8.85 -22.57 12.15
N PRO A 228 -7.92 -22.94 11.25
CA PRO A 228 -8.20 -23.83 10.15
C PRO A 228 -8.62 -25.22 10.66
N GLU A 229 -9.40 -25.96 9.86
CA GLU A 229 -10.01 -27.25 10.26
C GLU A 229 -8.98 -28.31 10.73
N TRP A 230 -7.75 -28.25 10.24
CA TRP A 230 -6.68 -29.14 10.66
C TRP A 230 -6.06 -28.78 12.01
N SER A 231 -6.34 -27.59 12.56
CA SER A 231 -5.81 -27.13 13.85
C SER A 231 -6.61 -27.74 15.00
N ARG A 232 -5.91 -28.07 16.08
CA ARG A 232 -6.55 -28.49 17.34
C ARG A 232 -6.77 -27.33 18.32
N GLU A 233 -6.43 -26.13 17.92
CA GLU A 233 -6.59 -24.92 18.70
C GLU A 233 -8.08 -24.59 18.89
N LYS A 234 -8.47 -24.26 20.11
CA LYS A 234 -9.82 -23.81 20.42
C LYS A 234 -9.79 -22.32 20.73
N VAL A 235 -10.29 -21.52 19.82
CA VAL A 235 -10.36 -20.05 19.94
C VAL A 235 -11.83 -19.64 20.08
N SER A 236 -12.13 -18.80 21.06
CA SER A 236 -13.47 -18.21 21.18
C SER A 236 -13.73 -17.22 20.03
N THR A 237 -14.78 -17.43 19.29
CA THR A 237 -15.26 -16.53 18.22
C THR A 237 -16.31 -15.53 18.70
N THR A 238 -16.63 -15.54 20.01
CA THR A 238 -17.58 -14.61 20.62
C THR A 238 -17.08 -13.18 20.46
N PRO A 239 -17.87 -12.27 19.88
CA PRO A 239 -17.45 -10.89 19.69
C PRO A 239 -17.29 -10.16 21.01
N SER A 240 -16.24 -9.38 21.13
CA SER A 240 -16.05 -8.36 22.16
C SER A 240 -16.31 -6.97 21.58
N TYR A 241 -16.78 -6.06 22.42
CA TYR A 241 -17.10 -4.70 21.99
C TYR A 241 -16.32 -3.68 22.84
N ARG A 242 -15.74 -2.70 22.15
CA ARG A 242 -15.16 -1.50 22.78
C ARG A 242 -15.99 -0.32 22.35
N GLU A 243 -16.82 0.21 23.27
CA GLU A 243 -17.67 1.38 23.02
C GLU A 243 -16.96 2.66 23.47
N LEU A 244 -16.98 3.67 22.60
CA LEU A 244 -16.40 4.98 22.87
C LEU A 244 -17.46 5.90 23.49
N PRO A 245 -17.06 6.99 24.15
CA PRO A 245 -17.99 8.00 24.64
C PRO A 245 -18.76 8.67 23.49
N TRP A 246 -19.89 9.29 23.82
CA TRP A 246 -20.62 10.10 22.87
C TRP A 246 -19.86 11.38 22.53
N TRP A 247 -19.59 11.62 21.26
CA TRP A 247 -18.97 12.84 20.77
C TRP A 247 -20.02 13.79 20.21
N ARG A 248 -19.94 15.06 20.59
CA ARG A 248 -20.74 16.11 19.97
C ARG A 248 -20.25 16.35 18.54
N VAL A 249 -21.20 16.55 17.63
CA VAL A 249 -20.93 16.92 16.24
C VAL A 249 -20.97 18.45 16.15
N PRO A 250 -19.87 19.13 15.80
CA PRO A 250 -19.86 20.56 15.54
C PRO A 250 -20.84 20.91 14.39
N ARG A 251 -21.43 22.10 14.45
CA ARG A 251 -22.45 22.54 13.46
C ARG A 251 -21.92 22.57 12.02
N ASP A 252 -20.68 22.93 11.85
CA ASP A 252 -19.98 22.95 10.56
C ASP A 252 -19.78 21.54 9.98
N GLU A 253 -19.62 20.53 10.83
CA GLU A 253 -19.55 19.12 10.41
C GLU A 253 -20.97 18.55 10.15
N ALA A 254 -21.96 18.94 10.96
CA ALA A 254 -23.34 18.43 10.88
C ALA A 254 -24.10 18.86 9.61
N LEU A 255 -23.68 19.94 8.95
CA LEU A 255 -24.31 20.52 7.75
C LEU A 255 -23.66 20.06 6.45
N GLY A 256 -22.88 18.97 6.46
CA GLY A 256 -22.18 18.50 5.29
C GLY A 256 -21.18 19.53 4.77
N GLY A 257 -20.23 19.92 5.60
CA GLY A 257 -19.29 21.03 5.39
C GLY A 257 -18.30 20.87 4.23
N VAL A 258 -18.80 20.55 3.03
CA VAL A 258 -18.12 20.81 1.76
C VAL A 258 -19.18 21.32 0.78
N ARG A 259 -19.32 22.62 0.69
CA ARG A 259 -19.85 23.28 -0.51
C ARG A 259 -18.71 23.55 -1.48
#